data_dd37b4fc9b22e0a45c6e5eed03f3f14b
#
_entry.id   dd37b4fc9b22e0a45c6e5eed03f3f14b
#
_cell.length_a   1.000
_cell.length_b   1.000
_cell.length_c   1.000
_cell.angle_alpha   90.00
_cell.angle_beta   90.00
_cell.angle_gamma   90.00
#
_symmetry.space_group_name_H-M   'P 1'
#
loop_
_entity.id
_entity.type
_entity.pdbx_description
1 polymer ?
#
loop_
_entity_poly.entity_id
_entity_poly.type
_entity_poly.pdbx_seq_one_letter_code
_entity_poly.pdbx_strand_id
1 'polypeptide(L)'
;MPGFHKRREYKYEGTVESIYLIDDMNVEVVADGIHVPPTILRLVYKIKGVERACVITDALACAVSDSNVAFDPRVIIEDGVCKLADRSALAGSVATMDRLIRTLVQKAEIPLE
;
A
#
# COMPACT_ATOMS: atom_id res chain seq x y z
N MET A 1 -0.40 8.33 5.34
CA MET A 1 0.73 9.14 4.81
C MET A 1 0.24 10.53 4.48
N PRO A 2 0.87 11.59 5.01
CA PRO A 2 0.60 12.94 4.55
C PRO A 2 1.05 13.09 3.08
N GLY A 3 0.52 14.05 2.40
CA GLY A 3 0.81 14.29 0.99
C GLY A 3 -0.35 13.92 0.09
N PHE A 4 -0.63 12.64 -0.12
CA PHE A 4 -1.74 12.23 -0.97
C PHE A 4 -3.09 12.21 -0.26
N HIS A 5 -3.14 12.06 1.04
CA HIS A 5 -4.38 11.86 1.78
C HIS A 5 -4.99 13.13 2.40
N LYS A 6 -4.19 14.13 2.67
CA LYS A 6 -4.64 15.35 3.35
C LYS A 6 -4.20 16.60 2.60
N ARG A 7 -4.70 16.76 1.39
CA ARG A 7 -4.39 17.94 0.58
C ARG A 7 -5.26 19.16 0.90
N ARG A 8 -5.91 19.18 2.02
CA ARG A 8 -6.67 20.37 2.45
C ARG A 8 -5.78 21.54 2.83
N GLU A 9 -4.52 21.26 3.17
CA GLU A 9 -3.54 22.27 3.58
C GLU A 9 -2.29 22.12 2.72
N TYR A 10 -2.25 22.81 1.61
CA TYR A 10 -1.15 22.76 0.64
C TYR A 10 0.11 23.55 1.05
N LYS A 11 0.25 23.84 2.34
CA LYS A 11 1.34 24.67 2.82
C LYS A 11 2.69 23.98 2.91
N TYR A 12 2.68 22.65 3.01
CA TYR A 12 3.90 21.88 3.25
C TYR A 12 3.91 20.61 2.41
N GLU A 13 5.09 20.27 1.93
CA GLU A 13 5.36 18.99 1.29
C GLU A 13 5.23 17.87 2.31
N GLY A 14 4.72 16.73 1.86
CA GLY A 14 4.61 15.53 2.67
C GLY A 14 5.76 14.57 2.41
N THR A 15 5.77 13.48 3.17
CA THR A 15 6.74 12.39 3.01
C THR A 15 6.73 11.82 1.59
N VAL A 16 5.56 11.71 0.98
CA VAL A 16 5.40 11.12 -0.35
C VAL A 16 6.12 11.95 -1.42
N GLU A 17 5.97 13.25 -1.40
CA GLU A 17 6.64 14.14 -2.34
C GLU A 17 8.17 14.10 -2.14
N SER A 18 8.61 14.07 -0.90
CA SER A 18 10.04 13.98 -0.56
C SER A 18 10.68 12.70 -1.07
N ILE A 19 10.00 11.58 -0.99
CA ILE A 19 10.48 10.29 -1.50
C ILE A 19 10.82 10.40 -2.99
N TYR A 20 10.00 11.08 -3.77
CA TYR A 20 10.22 11.20 -5.21
C TYR A 20 11.26 12.27 -5.57
N LEU A 21 11.40 13.29 -4.77
CA LEU A 21 12.37 14.37 -5.02
C LEU A 21 13.79 13.98 -4.60
N ILE A 22 13.94 13.11 -3.62
CA ILE A 22 15.26 12.65 -3.15
C ILE A 22 15.59 11.32 -3.82
N ASP A 23 16.44 11.36 -4.83
CA ASP A 23 16.76 10.18 -5.65
C ASP A 23 17.32 9.01 -4.86
N ASP A 24 18.11 9.26 -3.84
CA ASP A 24 18.77 8.23 -3.03
C ASP A 24 17.85 7.59 -1.98
N MET A 25 16.65 8.10 -1.81
CA MET A 25 15.71 7.58 -0.84
C MET A 25 15.04 6.30 -1.35
N ASN A 26 15.11 5.23 -0.57
CA ASN A 26 14.38 4.00 -0.83
C ASN A 26 12.94 4.14 -0.34
N VAL A 27 12.04 3.35 -0.93
CA VAL A 27 10.62 3.34 -0.59
C VAL A 27 10.11 1.94 -0.36
N GLU A 28 9.32 1.77 0.68
CA GLU A 28 8.52 0.57 0.91
C GLU A 28 7.08 0.83 0.48
N VAL A 29 6.48 -0.13 -0.20
CA VAL A 29 5.14 0.03 -0.74
C VAL A 29 4.27 -1.20 -0.52
N VAL A 30 3.03 -0.98 -0.11
CA VAL A 30 2.01 -2.04 0.01
C VAL A 30 1.31 -2.18 -1.34
N ALA A 31 1.62 -3.26 -2.05
CA ALA A 31 1.22 -3.46 -3.44
C ALA A 31 -0.05 -4.29 -3.60
N ASP A 32 -1.01 -4.14 -2.69
CA ASP A 32 -2.27 -4.89 -2.74
C ASP A 32 -3.28 -4.34 -3.78
N GLY A 33 -2.98 -3.19 -4.36
CA GLY A 33 -3.87 -2.53 -5.33
C GLY A 33 -5.05 -1.79 -4.68
N ILE A 34 -5.12 -1.77 -3.35
CA ILE A 34 -6.18 -1.13 -2.56
C ILE A 34 -5.63 0.06 -1.78
N HIS A 35 -4.59 -0.15 -0.95
CA HIS A 35 -3.91 0.93 -0.25
C HIS A 35 -3.23 1.88 -1.23
N VAL A 36 -2.59 1.31 -2.24
CA VAL A 36 -1.96 2.05 -3.32
C VAL A 36 -2.54 1.54 -4.64
N PRO A 37 -3.27 2.38 -5.39
CA PRO A 37 -3.86 1.97 -6.66
C PRO A 37 -2.80 1.51 -7.68
N PRO A 38 -3.15 0.61 -8.62
CA PRO A 38 -2.20 0.10 -9.61
C PRO A 38 -1.48 1.18 -10.40
N THR A 39 -2.14 2.26 -10.76
CA THR A 39 -1.51 3.40 -11.46
C THR A 39 -0.39 4.03 -10.63
N ILE A 40 -0.60 4.17 -9.33
CA ILE A 40 0.41 4.72 -8.43
C ILE A 40 1.56 3.73 -8.23
N LEU A 41 1.28 2.43 -8.15
CA LEU A 41 2.32 1.39 -8.11
C LEU A 41 3.23 1.46 -9.34
N ARG A 42 2.64 1.66 -10.51
CA ARG A 42 3.37 1.88 -11.76
C ARG A 42 4.25 3.12 -11.71
N LEU A 43 3.74 4.19 -11.15
CA LEU A 43 4.48 5.45 -10.98
C LEU A 43 5.67 5.27 -10.02
N VAL A 44 5.48 4.57 -8.91
CA VAL A 44 6.56 4.23 -7.97
C VAL A 44 7.66 3.45 -8.69
N TYR A 45 7.30 2.42 -9.44
CA TYR A 45 8.25 1.63 -10.21
C TYR A 45 9.00 2.49 -11.24
N LYS A 46 8.29 3.34 -11.95
CA LYS A 46 8.88 4.21 -12.99
C LYS A 46 9.92 5.17 -12.42
N ILE A 47 9.65 5.74 -11.25
CA ILE A 47 10.52 6.76 -10.64
C ILE A 47 11.66 6.11 -9.84
N LYS A 48 11.35 5.11 -9.04
CA LYS A 48 12.33 4.49 -8.12
C LYS A 48 13.04 3.27 -8.70
N GLY A 49 12.40 2.53 -9.60
CA GLY A 49 12.97 1.32 -10.17
C GLY A 49 13.10 0.18 -9.17
N VAL A 50 13.66 -0.94 -9.62
CA VAL A 50 13.82 -2.14 -8.82
C VAL A 50 14.84 -2.02 -7.70
N GLU A 51 15.75 -1.05 -7.80
CA GLU A 51 16.83 -0.89 -6.84
C GLU A 51 16.40 -0.14 -5.57
N ARG A 52 15.36 0.69 -5.67
CA ARG A 52 14.96 1.59 -4.60
C ARG A 52 13.53 1.41 -4.12
N ALA A 53 12.79 0.48 -4.71
CA ALA A 53 11.43 0.15 -4.30
C ALA A 53 11.39 -1.26 -3.70
N CYS A 54 10.86 -1.38 -2.50
CA CYS A 54 10.68 -2.63 -1.79
C CYS A 54 9.19 -2.88 -1.55
N VAL A 55 8.73 -4.06 -1.88
CA VAL A 55 7.32 -4.45 -1.65
C VAL A 55 7.19 -5.07 -0.28
N ILE A 56 6.24 -4.58 0.49
CA ILE A 56 5.90 -5.11 1.81
C ILE A 56 4.41 -5.41 1.89
N THR A 57 4.03 -6.33 2.76
CA THR A 57 2.61 -6.70 2.94
C THR A 57 1.88 -5.77 3.89
N ASP A 58 2.54 -5.29 4.92
CA ASP A 58 1.90 -4.60 6.05
C ASP A 58 0.69 -5.40 6.56
N ALA A 59 0.82 -6.73 6.57
CA ALA A 59 -0.28 -7.64 6.83
C ALA A 59 -0.57 -7.75 8.32
N LEU A 60 -1.86 -7.72 8.66
CA LEU A 60 -2.31 -8.00 10.01
C LEU A 60 -2.26 -9.52 10.28
N ALA A 61 -2.27 -9.88 11.56
CA ALA A 61 -2.20 -11.28 11.99
C ALA A 61 -3.30 -12.17 11.38
N CYS A 62 -4.43 -11.58 10.99
CA CYS A 62 -5.55 -12.30 10.37
C CYS A 62 -5.39 -12.53 8.85
N ALA A 63 -4.30 -12.08 8.23
CA ALA A 63 -4.12 -12.13 6.77
C ALA A 63 -4.19 -13.54 6.18
N VAL A 64 -3.74 -14.54 6.92
CA VAL A 64 -3.76 -15.96 6.51
C VAL A 64 -4.79 -16.79 7.27
N SER A 65 -5.67 -16.13 8.00
CA SER A 65 -6.74 -16.80 8.73
C SER A 65 -7.92 -17.10 7.79
N ASP A 66 -8.54 -18.27 7.96
CA ASP A 66 -9.80 -18.61 7.28
C ASP A 66 -11.00 -17.81 7.81
N SER A 67 -10.80 -17.07 8.87
CA SER A 67 -11.80 -16.22 9.49
C SER A 67 -11.81 -14.82 8.88
N ASN A 68 -13.01 -14.32 8.59
CA ASN A 68 -13.21 -12.92 8.19
C ASN A 68 -13.27 -11.96 9.39
N VAL A 69 -12.76 -12.39 10.53
CA VAL A 69 -12.77 -11.60 11.77
C VAL A 69 -11.35 -11.17 12.12
N ALA A 70 -11.15 -9.87 12.28
CA ALA A 70 -9.90 -9.34 12.77
C ALA A 70 -9.75 -9.65 14.27
N PHE A 71 -8.52 -9.89 14.73
CA PHE A 71 -8.25 -10.15 16.15
C PHE A 71 -8.38 -8.88 17.01
N ASP A 72 -8.29 -7.71 16.41
CA ASP A 72 -8.44 -6.43 17.10
C ASP A 72 -9.87 -5.90 16.89
N PRO A 73 -10.63 -5.61 17.98
CA PRO A 73 -12.01 -5.13 17.86
C PRO A 73 -12.13 -3.74 17.18
N ARG A 74 -11.01 -3.00 17.06
CA ARG A 74 -10.98 -1.72 16.37
C ARG A 74 -10.92 -1.86 14.84
N VAL A 75 -10.76 -3.07 14.35
CA VAL A 75 -10.55 -3.36 12.93
C VAL A 75 -11.59 -4.36 12.44
N ILE A 76 -12.14 -4.12 11.25
CA ILE A 76 -13.03 -5.04 10.55
C ILE A 76 -12.41 -5.44 9.22
N ILE A 77 -12.78 -6.62 8.73
CA ILE A 77 -12.40 -7.11 7.40
C ILE A 77 -13.63 -6.98 6.50
N GLU A 78 -13.53 -6.19 5.46
CA GLU A 78 -14.61 -5.89 4.54
C GLU A 78 -14.04 -5.62 3.15
N ASP A 79 -14.67 -6.14 2.09
CA ASP A 79 -14.23 -5.96 0.70
C ASP A 79 -12.79 -6.42 0.43
N GLY A 80 -12.32 -7.44 1.14
CA GLY A 80 -10.96 -7.98 0.99
C GLY A 80 -9.86 -7.09 1.56
N VAL A 81 -10.22 -6.18 2.46
CA VAL A 81 -9.28 -5.24 3.09
C VAL A 81 -9.67 -5.00 4.55
N CYS A 82 -8.70 -4.68 5.37
CA CYS A 82 -8.96 -4.25 6.75
C CYS A 82 -9.27 -2.76 6.81
N LYS A 83 -10.29 -2.43 7.58
CA LYS A 83 -10.72 -1.04 7.85
C LYS A 83 -10.81 -0.82 9.34
N LEU A 84 -10.74 0.42 9.77
CA LEU A 84 -11.14 0.77 11.13
C LEU A 84 -12.63 0.46 11.31
N ALA A 85 -13.04 0.07 12.52
CA ALA A 85 -14.42 -0.35 12.80
C ALA A 85 -15.46 0.72 12.45
N ASP A 86 -15.10 1.99 12.53
CA ASP A 86 -15.95 3.13 12.13
C ASP A 86 -15.91 3.43 10.62
N ARG A 87 -15.15 2.66 9.85
CA ARG A 87 -14.95 2.80 8.41
C ARG A 87 -14.33 4.15 7.97
N SER A 88 -13.69 4.85 8.89
CA SER A 88 -13.07 6.16 8.59
C SER A 88 -11.77 6.05 7.79
N ALA A 89 -11.08 4.93 7.87
CA ALA A 89 -9.79 4.72 7.21
C ALA A 89 -9.51 3.23 6.98
N LEU A 90 -8.60 2.95 6.04
CA LEU A 90 -8.03 1.61 5.90
C LEU A 90 -7.09 1.33 7.07
N ALA A 91 -7.02 0.06 7.46
CA ALA A 91 -6.04 -0.47 8.41
C ALA A 91 -4.93 -1.20 7.65
N GLY A 92 -4.18 -2.07 8.30
CA GLY A 92 -3.17 -2.90 7.62
C GLY A 92 -3.79 -3.85 6.60
N SER A 93 -2.98 -4.45 5.74
CA SER A 93 -3.47 -5.30 4.67
C SER A 93 -3.83 -6.71 5.15
N VAL A 94 -4.58 -7.43 4.35
CA VAL A 94 -4.78 -8.88 4.47
C VAL A 94 -4.12 -9.62 3.31
N ALA A 95 -3.34 -8.94 2.50
CA ALA A 95 -2.69 -9.52 1.34
C ALA A 95 -1.45 -10.31 1.73
N THR A 96 -1.27 -11.45 1.08
CA THR A 96 -0.03 -12.22 1.13
C THR A 96 0.94 -11.74 0.04
N MET A 97 2.22 -12.05 0.16
CA MET A 97 3.23 -11.58 -0.79
C MET A 97 2.95 -12.05 -2.22
N ASP A 98 2.48 -13.27 -2.41
CA ASP A 98 2.13 -13.79 -3.73
C ASP A 98 0.99 -12.99 -4.39
N ARG A 99 0.02 -12.54 -3.60
CA ARG A 99 -1.05 -11.66 -4.09
C ARG A 99 -0.50 -10.30 -4.51
N LEU A 100 0.46 -9.75 -3.77
CA LEU A 100 1.11 -8.49 -4.12
C LEU A 100 1.83 -8.60 -5.46
N ILE A 101 2.57 -9.69 -5.66
CA ILE A 101 3.29 -9.93 -6.91
C ILE A 101 2.31 -10.05 -8.07
N ARG A 102 1.21 -10.78 -7.91
CA ARG A 102 0.17 -10.86 -8.96
C ARG A 102 -0.42 -9.48 -9.28
N THR A 103 -0.66 -8.67 -8.29
CA THR A 103 -1.17 -7.30 -8.48
C THR A 103 -0.19 -6.46 -9.29
N LEU A 104 1.09 -6.51 -8.96
CA LEU A 104 2.13 -5.77 -9.67
C LEU A 104 2.22 -6.19 -11.14
N VAL A 105 2.21 -7.49 -11.41
CA VAL A 105 2.35 -8.00 -12.78
C VAL A 105 1.07 -7.80 -13.59
N GLN A 106 -0.08 -8.15 -13.04
CA GLN A 106 -1.35 -8.20 -13.78
C GLN A 106 -2.08 -6.87 -13.85
N LYS A 107 -2.05 -6.07 -12.79
CA LYS A 107 -2.79 -4.81 -12.71
C LYS A 107 -1.91 -3.58 -12.92
N ALA A 108 -0.73 -3.57 -12.37
CA ALA A 108 0.22 -2.48 -12.54
C ALA A 108 1.12 -2.64 -13.76
N GLU A 109 1.06 -3.80 -14.43
CA GLU A 109 1.83 -4.10 -15.65
C GLU A 109 3.34 -3.94 -15.47
N ILE A 110 3.84 -4.27 -14.27
CA ILE A 110 5.27 -4.23 -13.97
C ILE A 110 5.89 -5.57 -14.37
N PRO A 111 7.03 -5.58 -15.07
CA PRO A 111 7.71 -6.83 -15.43
C PRO A 111 8.09 -7.66 -14.21
N LEU A 112 7.96 -9.00 -14.31
CA LEU A 112 8.32 -9.90 -13.23
C LEU A 112 9.84 -9.92 -12.98
N GLU A 113 10.62 -9.61 -14.00
CA GLU A 113 12.10 -9.57 -13.92
C GLU A 113 12.65 -8.19 -13.64
#